data_18298a665af85005197c3eec88fdf846
#
_entry.id   18298a665af85005197c3eec88fdf846
#
_cell.length_a   1.000
_cell.length_b   1.000
_cell.length_c   1.000
_cell.angle_alpha   90.00
_cell.angle_beta   90.00
_cell.angle_gamma   90.00
#
_symmetry.space_group_name_H-M   'P 1'
#
loop_
_entity.id
_entity.type
_entity.pdbx_description
1 polymer ?
#
loop_
_entity_poly.entity_id
_entity_poly.type
_entity_poly.pdbx_seq_one_letter_code
_entity_poly.pdbx_strand_id
1 'polypeptide(L)'
;MLFRSLAASFTCGLGAAWIIYRPAEAEDFKVESSAAWLNRDGHDRYRYVTLGFGSKISRLAMLTDAGSVDGAWNSGRTLPELTAHGGAELTSSKFFGKTGLDALRAILDHADHYGLKWVFVRDPYYDPLLTFAGFRHVDDLEDKTISIWSKEGAPPAVPLNTPLIPPHWQGVMWGTLPFGSSLLALLVLFIPDRRRPADEEIDSSAAAENLEPGRLAL
;
A
#
# COMPACT_ATOMS: atom_id res chain seq x y z
N MET A 1 -4.16 -36.12 6.81
CA MET A 1 -4.98 -35.42 5.83
C MET A 1 -5.85 -34.31 6.43
N LEU A 2 -6.42 -34.46 7.62
CA LEU A 2 -7.31 -33.45 8.26
C LEU A 2 -6.67 -32.09 8.46
N PHE A 3 -5.41 -32.01 8.86
CA PHE A 3 -4.72 -30.74 9.14
C PHE A 3 -4.55 -29.83 7.89
N ARG A 4 -4.35 -30.42 6.72
CA ARG A 4 -4.22 -29.69 5.44
C ARG A 4 -5.56 -29.11 4.99
N SER A 5 -6.65 -29.82 5.19
CA SER A 5 -8.01 -29.33 4.88
C SER A 5 -8.43 -28.18 5.82
N LEU A 6 -8.09 -28.28 7.11
CA LEU A 6 -8.38 -27.23 8.08
C LEU A 6 -7.61 -25.94 7.80
N ALA A 7 -6.33 -26.03 7.47
CA ALA A 7 -5.51 -24.86 7.12
C ALA A 7 -6.03 -24.17 5.82
N ALA A 8 -6.39 -24.96 4.80
CA ALA A 8 -6.96 -24.40 3.58
C ALA A 8 -8.32 -23.72 3.81
N SER A 9 -9.20 -24.34 4.61
CA SER A 9 -10.50 -23.76 4.95
C SER A 9 -10.36 -22.47 5.77
N PHE A 10 -9.38 -22.40 6.69
CA PHE A 10 -9.13 -21.23 7.52
C PHE A 10 -8.57 -20.06 6.69
N THR A 11 -7.65 -20.32 5.76
CA THR A 11 -7.11 -19.29 4.85
C THR A 11 -8.16 -18.77 3.88
N CYS A 12 -9.00 -19.65 3.33
CA CYS A 12 -10.12 -19.24 2.48
C CYS A 12 -11.17 -18.45 3.26
N GLY A 13 -11.48 -18.85 4.50
CA GLY A 13 -12.42 -18.13 5.37
C GLY A 13 -11.93 -16.75 5.77
N LEU A 14 -10.63 -16.60 6.12
CA LEU A 14 -10.02 -15.30 6.41
C LEU A 14 -9.98 -14.41 5.16
N GLY A 15 -9.66 -14.97 3.99
CA GLY A 15 -9.67 -14.22 2.73
C GLY A 15 -11.07 -13.72 2.37
N ALA A 16 -12.10 -14.57 2.52
CA ALA A 16 -13.48 -14.18 2.29
C ALA A 16 -13.95 -13.13 3.30
N ALA A 17 -13.64 -13.28 4.59
CA ALA A 17 -13.95 -12.29 5.62
C ALA A 17 -13.27 -10.95 5.33
N TRP A 18 -12.01 -10.97 4.90
CA TRP A 18 -11.29 -9.75 4.52
C TRP A 18 -11.94 -9.01 3.36
N ILE A 19 -12.46 -9.74 2.36
CA ILE A 19 -13.15 -9.15 1.20
C ILE A 19 -14.52 -8.59 1.62
N ILE A 20 -15.27 -9.30 2.47
CA ILE A 20 -16.62 -8.92 2.91
C ILE A 20 -16.60 -7.77 3.91
N TYR A 21 -15.61 -7.75 4.81
CA TYR A 21 -15.45 -6.70 5.84
C TYR A 21 -14.54 -5.56 5.42
N ARG A 22 -14.17 -5.45 4.15
CA ARG A 22 -13.56 -4.21 3.68
C ARG A 22 -14.52 -3.07 4.00
N PRO A 23 -14.08 -2.07 4.80
CA PRO A 23 -14.91 -0.89 5.01
C PRO A 23 -15.26 -0.35 3.63
N ALA A 24 -16.57 -0.13 3.39
CA ALA A 24 -17.02 0.48 2.15
C ALA A 24 -16.19 1.75 1.94
N GLU A 25 -15.39 1.77 0.88
CA GLU A 25 -14.64 2.96 0.55
C GLU A 25 -15.66 4.08 0.37
N ALA A 26 -15.42 5.19 1.05
CA ALA A 26 -16.26 6.37 0.97
C ALA A 26 -16.60 6.70 -0.50
N GLU A 27 -17.78 7.27 -0.67
CA GLU A 27 -18.47 7.66 -1.89
C GLU A 27 -17.62 7.80 -3.14
N ASP A 28 -18.11 7.28 -4.25
CA ASP A 28 -17.47 7.37 -5.55
C ASP A 28 -17.31 8.84 -5.96
N PHE A 29 -16.09 9.32 -6.03
CA PHE A 29 -15.74 10.55 -6.70
C PHE A 29 -15.23 10.22 -8.10
N LYS A 30 -15.48 11.14 -9.03
CA LYS A 30 -15.08 10.98 -10.43
C LYS A 30 -13.65 11.48 -10.60
N VAL A 31 -12.68 10.57 -10.61
CA VAL A 31 -11.27 10.90 -10.86
C VAL A 31 -11.10 11.63 -12.20
N GLU A 32 -11.97 11.33 -13.14
CA GLU A 32 -11.99 11.90 -14.48
C GLU A 32 -12.20 13.43 -14.49
N SER A 33 -12.96 13.99 -13.55
CA SER A 33 -13.15 15.45 -13.43
C SER A 33 -11.84 16.15 -13.07
N SER A 34 -11.10 15.60 -12.10
CA SER A 34 -9.79 16.11 -11.71
C SER A 34 -8.76 15.98 -12.84
N ALA A 35 -8.79 14.86 -13.58
CA ALA A 35 -7.93 14.65 -14.73
C ALA A 35 -8.22 15.63 -15.86
N ALA A 36 -9.50 15.82 -16.19
CA ALA A 36 -9.91 16.77 -17.22
C ALA A 36 -9.49 18.21 -16.86
N TRP A 37 -9.53 18.57 -15.59
CA TRP A 37 -9.08 19.86 -15.12
C TRP A 37 -7.56 20.03 -15.24
N LEU A 38 -6.77 19.00 -14.89
CA LEU A 38 -5.31 19.01 -15.00
C LEU A 38 -4.82 19.04 -16.45
N ASN A 39 -5.55 18.41 -17.38
CA ASN A 39 -5.14 18.30 -18.78
C ASN A 39 -5.51 19.52 -19.63
N ARG A 40 -6.18 20.54 -19.05
CA ARG A 40 -6.53 21.79 -19.76
C ARG A 40 -5.55 22.90 -19.41
N ASP A 41 -5.47 23.91 -20.26
CA ASP A 41 -4.81 25.20 -20.01
C ASP A 41 -3.32 25.12 -19.57
N GLY A 42 -2.66 23.97 -19.81
CA GLY A 42 -1.26 23.76 -19.42
C GLY A 42 -1.07 23.57 -17.92
N HIS A 43 -2.11 23.15 -17.19
CA HIS A 43 -2.00 22.83 -15.76
C HIS A 43 -1.10 21.62 -15.52
N ASP A 44 -0.96 20.71 -16.47
CA ASP A 44 -0.08 19.54 -16.50
C ASP A 44 1.42 19.87 -16.39
N ARG A 45 1.79 21.12 -16.66
CA ARG A 45 3.18 21.60 -16.48
C ARG A 45 3.63 21.71 -15.04
N TYR A 46 2.69 21.63 -14.10
CA TYR A 46 2.95 21.77 -12.67
C TYR A 46 2.63 20.46 -11.95
N ARG A 47 3.22 20.28 -10.79
CA ARG A 47 2.86 19.14 -9.93
C ARG A 47 1.62 19.43 -9.13
N TYR A 48 0.96 18.35 -8.77
CA TYR A 48 -0.19 18.37 -7.90
C TYR A 48 0.00 17.46 -6.68
N VAL A 49 -0.82 17.70 -5.66
CA VAL A 49 -1.02 16.80 -4.51
C VAL A 49 -2.52 16.69 -4.25
N THR A 50 -2.93 15.56 -3.68
CA THR A 50 -4.34 15.28 -3.35
C THR A 50 -4.49 15.03 -1.87
N LEU A 51 -5.51 15.61 -1.23
CA LEU A 51 -5.74 15.53 0.20
C LEU A 51 -7.17 15.06 0.49
N GLY A 52 -7.31 14.00 1.28
CA GLY A 52 -8.60 13.47 1.71
C GLY A 52 -9.29 12.50 0.74
N PHE A 53 -8.57 11.93 -0.24
CA PHE A 53 -9.15 11.05 -1.26
C PHE A 53 -8.97 9.56 -0.98
N GLY A 54 -8.01 9.18 -0.17
CA GLY A 54 -7.63 7.78 0.01
C GLY A 54 -6.95 7.16 -1.23
N SER A 55 -6.92 5.84 -1.29
CA SER A 55 -6.15 5.11 -2.31
C SER A 55 -6.72 5.19 -3.75
N LYS A 56 -8.00 5.49 -3.90
CA LYS A 56 -8.68 5.57 -5.23
C LYS A 56 -8.08 6.66 -6.13
N ILE A 57 -7.49 7.70 -5.55
CA ILE A 57 -6.90 8.81 -6.31
C ILE A 57 -5.67 8.39 -7.11
N SER A 58 -5.06 7.24 -6.81
CA SER A 58 -3.90 6.72 -7.54
C SER A 58 -4.15 6.58 -9.04
N ARG A 59 -5.42 6.36 -9.45
CA ARG A 59 -5.83 6.31 -10.85
C ARG A 59 -5.64 7.65 -11.56
N LEU A 60 -5.65 8.77 -10.84
CA LEU A 60 -5.45 10.10 -11.43
C LEU A 60 -4.11 10.18 -12.18
N ALA A 61 -3.05 9.61 -11.62
CA ALA A 61 -1.73 9.59 -12.25
C ALA A 61 -1.68 8.82 -13.59
N MET A 62 -2.69 8.00 -13.90
CA MET A 62 -2.80 7.30 -15.18
C MET A 62 -3.60 8.10 -16.24
N LEU A 63 -4.31 9.14 -15.82
CA LEU A 63 -5.22 9.92 -16.66
C LEU A 63 -4.70 11.32 -16.99
N THR A 64 -3.55 11.71 -16.45
CA THR A 64 -2.92 13.02 -16.64
C THR A 64 -1.42 12.90 -16.80
N ASP A 65 -0.82 13.81 -17.56
CA ASP A 65 0.64 13.96 -17.68
C ASP A 65 1.23 14.77 -16.51
N ALA A 66 0.39 15.39 -15.69
CA ALA A 66 0.83 16.12 -14.50
C ALA A 66 1.47 15.18 -13.47
N GLY A 67 2.63 15.54 -12.96
CA GLY A 67 3.33 14.77 -11.94
C GLY A 67 2.71 14.96 -10.54
N SER A 68 2.51 13.88 -9.80
CA SER A 68 2.17 13.96 -8.37
C SER A 68 3.41 14.10 -7.52
N VAL A 69 3.35 14.92 -6.46
CA VAL A 69 4.42 15.01 -5.45
C VAL A 69 4.42 13.77 -4.55
N ASP A 70 3.27 13.20 -4.26
CA ASP A 70 3.14 12.04 -3.36
C ASP A 70 3.62 10.71 -3.99
N GLY A 71 3.69 10.63 -5.32
CA GLY A 71 4.15 9.44 -6.03
C GLY A 71 3.16 8.29 -6.06
N ALA A 72 1.91 8.48 -5.68
CA ALA A 72 0.77 7.54 -5.75
C ALA A 72 0.93 6.19 -5.02
N TRP A 73 2.15 5.63 -4.95
CA TRP A 73 2.48 4.35 -4.32
C TRP A 73 3.65 4.49 -3.34
N ASN A 74 3.66 3.67 -2.29
CA ASN A 74 4.73 3.66 -1.29
C ASN A 74 6.13 3.51 -1.90
N SER A 75 6.26 2.71 -2.94
CA SER A 75 7.53 2.53 -3.67
C SER A 75 7.95 3.72 -4.52
N GLY A 76 7.02 4.62 -4.85
CA GLY A 76 7.28 5.85 -5.59
C GLY A 76 7.69 7.03 -4.69
N ARG A 77 7.60 6.87 -3.36
CA ARG A 77 7.94 7.91 -2.40
C ARG A 77 9.42 7.96 -2.15
N THR A 78 10.11 8.76 -2.92
CA THR A 78 11.57 8.90 -2.84
C THR A 78 11.99 10.25 -2.25
N LEU A 79 11.05 11.17 -2.03
CA LEU A 79 11.36 12.48 -1.46
C LEU A 79 11.75 12.37 0.02
N PRO A 80 12.85 13.06 0.44
CA PRO A 80 13.33 13.00 1.82
C PRO A 80 12.26 13.36 2.85
N GLU A 81 11.41 14.34 2.56
CA GLU A 81 10.34 14.80 3.42
C GLU A 81 9.31 13.70 3.69
N LEU A 82 9.00 12.88 2.67
CA LEU A 82 8.05 11.77 2.80
C LEU A 82 8.67 10.58 3.53
N THR A 83 9.95 10.32 3.30
CA THR A 83 10.65 9.17 3.90
C THR A 83 11.08 9.44 5.34
N ALA A 84 11.50 10.66 5.66
CA ALA A 84 11.94 11.04 7.00
C ALA A 84 10.84 10.96 8.06
N HIS A 85 9.59 11.14 7.66
CA HIS A 85 8.42 11.16 8.56
C HIS A 85 7.60 9.86 8.54
N GLY A 86 8.18 8.75 8.11
CA GLY A 86 7.53 7.43 8.18
C GLY A 86 6.66 7.07 7.00
N GLY A 87 6.83 7.72 5.84
CA GLY A 87 6.22 7.30 4.58
C GLY A 87 4.69 7.40 4.54
N ALA A 88 4.10 8.30 5.33
CA ALA A 88 2.67 8.55 5.32
C ALA A 88 2.20 9.05 3.95
N GLU A 89 1.05 8.59 3.50
CA GLU A 89 0.39 9.14 2.32
C GLU A 89 -0.07 10.57 2.60
N LEU A 90 0.33 11.52 1.77
CA LEU A 90 -0.10 12.92 1.92
C LEU A 90 -1.63 13.04 1.84
N THR A 91 -2.25 12.26 0.96
CA THR A 91 -3.72 12.23 0.83
C THR A 91 -4.45 11.86 2.12
N SER A 92 -3.79 11.13 3.01
CA SER A 92 -4.34 10.65 4.28
C SER A 92 -3.57 11.19 5.50
N SER A 93 -2.81 12.26 5.34
CA SER A 93 -1.85 12.77 6.34
C SER A 93 -2.47 13.03 7.72
N LYS A 94 -3.74 13.45 7.80
CA LYS A 94 -4.43 13.66 9.09
C LYS A 94 -4.54 12.38 9.95
N PHE A 95 -4.65 11.21 9.32
CA PHE A 95 -4.78 9.93 10.04
C PHE A 95 -3.45 9.43 10.62
N PHE A 96 -2.34 9.97 10.16
CA PHE A 96 -1.01 9.67 10.68
C PHE A 96 -0.56 10.68 11.77
N GLY A 97 -1.50 11.51 12.24
CA GLY A 97 -1.28 12.46 13.33
C GLY A 97 -0.17 13.46 13.00
N LYS A 98 0.64 13.76 14.02
CA LYS A 98 1.72 14.77 13.90
C LYS A 98 2.70 14.43 12.76
N THR A 99 3.09 13.18 12.63
CA THR A 99 4.08 12.73 11.63
C THR A 99 3.58 12.97 10.20
N GLY A 100 2.32 12.64 9.92
CA GLY A 100 1.73 12.89 8.59
C GLY A 100 1.56 14.38 8.28
N LEU A 101 1.15 15.17 9.27
CA LEU A 101 1.00 16.61 9.11
C LEU A 101 2.34 17.33 8.96
N ASP A 102 3.39 16.88 9.65
CA ASP A 102 4.74 17.43 9.50
C ASP A 102 5.30 17.15 8.10
N ALA A 103 5.07 15.95 7.55
CA ALA A 103 5.42 15.61 6.17
C ALA A 103 4.68 16.49 5.16
N LEU A 104 3.37 16.67 5.34
CA LEU A 104 2.58 17.55 4.49
C LEU A 104 3.08 18.99 4.54
N ARG A 105 3.33 19.53 5.74
CA ARG A 105 3.87 20.89 5.90
C ARG A 105 5.21 21.05 5.20
N ALA A 106 6.14 20.11 5.37
CA ALA A 106 7.43 20.16 4.71
C ALA A 106 7.31 20.23 3.19
N ILE A 107 6.37 19.49 2.60
CA ILE A 107 6.10 19.55 1.15
C ILE A 107 5.48 20.89 0.75
N LEU A 108 4.51 21.40 1.49
CA LEU A 108 3.86 22.69 1.19
C LEU A 108 4.83 23.88 1.35
N ASP A 109 5.71 23.84 2.33
CA ASP A 109 6.72 24.87 2.56
C ASP A 109 7.76 24.91 1.42
N HIS A 110 8.06 23.75 0.83
CA HIS A 110 8.97 23.62 -0.32
C HIS A 110 8.26 23.50 -1.66
N ALA A 111 7.01 23.95 -1.78
CA ALA A 111 6.19 23.83 -2.99
C ALA A 111 6.89 24.34 -4.25
N ASP A 112 7.63 25.45 -4.14
CA ASP A 112 8.37 26.04 -5.27
C ASP A 112 9.50 25.12 -5.75
N HIS A 113 10.19 24.45 -4.84
CA HIS A 113 11.23 23.47 -5.15
C HIS A 113 10.68 22.30 -5.96
N TYR A 114 9.46 21.85 -5.62
CA TYR A 114 8.81 20.73 -6.32
C TYR A 114 8.04 21.15 -7.56
N GLY A 115 7.85 22.44 -7.81
CA GLY A 115 6.91 22.92 -8.84
C GLY A 115 5.47 22.52 -8.50
N LEU A 116 5.15 22.43 -7.19
CA LEU A 116 3.81 22.13 -6.70
C LEU A 116 2.95 23.38 -6.76
N LYS A 117 2.00 23.37 -7.69
CA LYS A 117 1.07 24.48 -7.87
C LYS A 117 -0.35 24.11 -7.45
N TRP A 118 -0.77 22.87 -7.68
CA TRP A 118 -2.16 22.46 -7.56
C TRP A 118 -2.36 21.52 -6.36
N VAL A 119 -3.33 21.83 -5.52
CA VAL A 119 -3.76 20.96 -4.43
C VAL A 119 -5.24 20.70 -4.59
N PHE A 120 -5.60 19.43 -4.77
CA PHE A 120 -6.98 18.96 -4.75
C PHE A 120 -7.35 18.54 -3.35
N VAL A 121 -8.44 19.05 -2.83
CA VAL A 121 -8.87 18.80 -1.45
C VAL A 121 -10.30 18.30 -1.45
N ARG A 122 -10.54 17.20 -0.79
CA ARG A 122 -11.87 16.67 -0.52
C ARG A 122 -12.29 16.84 0.94
N ASP A 123 -11.34 17.03 1.82
CA ASP A 123 -11.56 17.14 3.25
C ASP A 123 -11.24 18.58 3.73
N PRO A 124 -12.24 19.37 4.13
CA PRO A 124 -12.05 20.75 4.58
C PRO A 124 -11.09 20.89 5.79
N TYR A 125 -10.73 19.78 6.43
CA TYR A 125 -9.73 19.78 7.50
C TYR A 125 -8.40 20.41 7.07
N TYR A 126 -8.05 20.32 5.77
CA TYR A 126 -6.79 20.83 5.25
C TYR A 126 -6.81 22.31 4.86
N ASP A 127 -7.98 22.93 4.72
CA ASP A 127 -8.12 24.32 4.25
C ASP A 127 -7.31 25.34 5.07
N PRO A 128 -7.33 25.32 6.41
CA PRO A 128 -6.53 26.25 7.20
C PRO A 128 -5.03 26.06 6.98
N LEU A 129 -4.58 24.82 6.80
CA LEU A 129 -3.17 24.51 6.55
C LEU A 129 -2.71 25.05 5.20
N LEU A 130 -3.53 24.89 4.15
CA LEU A 130 -3.25 25.41 2.82
C LEU A 130 -3.23 26.93 2.79
N THR A 131 -4.18 27.57 3.45
CA THR A 131 -4.23 29.03 3.57
C THR A 131 -2.96 29.54 4.25
N PHE A 132 -2.53 28.89 5.33
CA PHE A 132 -1.30 29.25 6.05
C PHE A 132 -0.04 29.04 5.19
N ALA A 133 -0.01 28.01 4.35
CA ALA A 133 1.09 27.73 3.42
C ALA A 133 1.07 28.64 2.16
N GLY A 134 0.14 29.60 2.08
CA GLY A 134 0.05 30.60 1.01
C GLY A 134 -0.66 30.08 -0.27
N PHE A 135 -1.41 29.01 -0.18
CA PHE A 135 -2.30 28.58 -1.25
C PHE A 135 -3.61 29.34 -1.19
N ARG A 136 -4.21 29.54 -2.36
CA ARG A 136 -5.51 30.19 -2.51
C ARG A 136 -6.49 29.25 -3.20
N HIS A 137 -7.73 29.23 -2.72
CA HIS A 137 -8.82 28.53 -3.38
C HIS A 137 -9.12 29.16 -4.73
N VAL A 138 -9.22 28.35 -5.80
CA VAL A 138 -9.40 28.86 -7.18
C VAL A 138 -10.58 28.28 -7.90
N ASP A 139 -10.99 27.05 -7.58
CA ASP A 139 -12.10 26.38 -8.28
C ASP A 139 -12.70 25.27 -7.43
N ASP A 140 -13.89 24.80 -7.78
CA ASP A 140 -14.56 23.65 -7.17
C ASP A 140 -15.01 22.69 -8.26
N LEU A 141 -14.86 21.39 -8.01
CA LEU A 141 -15.35 20.31 -8.86
C LEU A 141 -16.43 19.51 -8.13
N GLU A 142 -17.26 18.79 -8.91
CA GLU A 142 -18.25 17.84 -8.41
C GLU A 142 -19.18 18.45 -7.34
N ASP A 143 -19.89 19.51 -7.71
CA ASP A 143 -20.82 20.20 -6.81
C ASP A 143 -20.18 20.62 -5.47
N LYS A 144 -18.94 21.08 -5.52
CA LYS A 144 -18.11 21.51 -4.37
C LYS A 144 -17.63 20.37 -3.46
N THR A 145 -17.64 19.15 -3.95
CA THR A 145 -17.08 18.03 -3.22
C THR A 145 -15.54 18.02 -3.25
N ILE A 146 -14.95 18.61 -4.29
CA ILE A 146 -13.51 18.75 -4.48
C ILE A 146 -13.18 20.23 -4.65
N SER A 147 -12.41 20.79 -3.75
CA SER A 147 -11.85 22.14 -3.87
C SER A 147 -10.45 22.11 -4.44
N ILE A 148 -10.15 23.07 -5.30
CA ILE A 148 -8.86 23.22 -5.94
C ILE A 148 -8.17 24.47 -5.41
N TRP A 149 -6.95 24.25 -4.94
CA TRP A 149 -6.10 25.29 -4.40
C TRP A 149 -4.87 25.50 -5.28
N SER A 150 -4.43 26.73 -5.40
CA SER A 150 -3.27 27.12 -6.22
C SER A 150 -2.28 27.92 -5.42
N LYS A 151 -0.99 27.69 -5.66
CA LYS A 151 0.10 28.57 -5.20
C LYS A 151 0.52 29.50 -6.30
N GLU A 152 0.40 30.83 -6.06
CA GLU A 152 0.87 31.84 -6.99
C GLU A 152 2.40 31.83 -7.09
N GLY A 153 2.92 32.03 -8.29
CA GLY A 153 4.37 32.11 -8.52
C GLY A 153 5.12 30.76 -8.52
N ALA A 154 4.41 29.63 -8.31
CA ALA A 154 5.06 28.32 -8.38
C ALA A 154 5.70 28.12 -9.76
N PRO A 155 6.97 27.72 -9.85
CA PRO A 155 7.62 27.43 -11.13
C PRO A 155 7.07 26.16 -11.76
N PRO A 156 7.19 25.97 -13.08
CA PRO A 156 6.88 24.70 -13.73
C PRO A 156 7.69 23.57 -13.13
N ALA A 157 7.10 22.36 -13.14
CA ALA A 157 7.75 21.18 -12.61
C ALA A 157 9.03 20.85 -13.38
N VAL A 158 10.14 20.78 -12.66
CA VAL A 158 11.42 20.30 -13.20
C VAL A 158 11.57 18.82 -12.82
N PRO A 159 12.18 17.97 -13.68
CA PRO A 159 12.50 16.60 -13.25
C PRO A 159 13.27 16.62 -11.94
N LEU A 160 12.70 16.00 -10.91
CA LEU A 160 13.41 15.81 -9.65
C LEU A 160 14.50 14.77 -9.91
N ASN A 161 15.75 15.11 -9.61
CA ASN A 161 16.84 14.15 -9.65
C ASN A 161 16.57 13.09 -8.58
N THR A 162 15.81 12.09 -8.92
CA THR A 162 15.62 10.92 -8.07
C THR A 162 16.76 9.95 -8.35
N PRO A 163 17.72 9.77 -7.44
CA PRO A 163 18.88 8.89 -7.68
C PRO A 163 18.55 7.41 -7.59
N LEU A 164 17.31 6.97 -7.70
CA LEU A 164 16.94 5.62 -7.36
C LEU A 164 16.34 4.84 -8.53
N ILE A 165 17.16 4.59 -9.54
CA ILE A 165 17.06 3.30 -10.20
C ILE A 165 17.71 2.31 -9.22
N PRO A 166 16.93 1.40 -8.57
CA PRO A 166 17.51 0.40 -7.68
C PRO A 166 18.58 -0.37 -8.46
N PRO A 167 19.70 -0.70 -7.85
CA PRO A 167 20.76 -1.41 -8.56
C PRO A 167 20.17 -2.68 -9.18
N HIS A 168 20.60 -3.00 -10.40
CA HIS A 168 20.03 -4.07 -11.23
C HIS A 168 19.88 -5.42 -10.48
N TRP A 169 20.79 -5.71 -9.55
CA TRP A 169 20.73 -6.91 -8.72
C TRP A 169 19.50 -6.97 -7.78
N GLN A 170 18.99 -5.82 -7.30
CA GLN A 170 17.77 -5.80 -6.50
C GLN A 170 16.55 -6.19 -7.33
N GLY A 171 16.44 -5.70 -8.57
CA GLY A 171 15.37 -6.10 -9.49
C GLY A 171 15.41 -7.61 -9.77
N VAL A 172 16.61 -8.15 -9.98
CA VAL A 172 16.81 -9.60 -10.16
C VAL A 172 16.38 -10.36 -8.89
N MET A 173 16.79 -9.92 -7.71
CA MET A 173 16.41 -10.59 -6.46
C MET A 173 14.90 -10.57 -6.22
N TRP A 174 14.23 -9.48 -6.46
CA TRP A 174 12.77 -9.40 -6.31
C TRP A 174 12.00 -10.28 -7.29
N GLY A 175 12.55 -10.52 -8.49
CA GLY A 175 11.98 -11.43 -9.47
C GLY A 175 12.31 -12.91 -9.19
N THR A 176 13.57 -13.22 -8.85
CA THR A 176 14.06 -14.59 -8.76
C THR A 176 13.79 -15.25 -7.40
N LEU A 177 13.80 -14.51 -6.28
CA LEU A 177 13.57 -15.08 -4.95
C LEU A 177 12.16 -15.67 -4.78
N PRO A 178 11.06 -14.97 -5.12
CA PRO A 178 9.72 -15.55 -5.01
C PRO A 178 9.56 -16.77 -5.93
N PHE A 179 10.13 -16.71 -7.14
CA PHE A 179 10.04 -17.81 -8.09
C PHE A 179 10.85 -19.02 -7.62
N GLY A 180 12.08 -18.80 -7.14
CA GLY A 180 12.96 -19.85 -6.61
C GLY A 180 12.37 -20.53 -5.36
N SER A 181 11.82 -19.76 -4.44
CA SER A 181 11.16 -20.31 -3.24
C SER A 181 9.91 -21.12 -3.58
N SER A 182 9.12 -20.68 -4.54
CA SER A 182 7.93 -21.40 -5.02
C SER A 182 8.32 -22.71 -5.69
N LEU A 183 9.36 -22.71 -6.52
CA LEU A 183 9.88 -23.90 -7.17
C LEU A 183 10.44 -24.91 -6.14
N LEU A 184 11.18 -24.41 -5.15
CA LEU A 184 11.70 -25.26 -4.06
C LEU A 184 10.57 -25.90 -3.25
N ALA A 185 9.53 -25.12 -2.91
CA ALA A 185 8.36 -25.64 -2.21
C ALA A 185 7.64 -26.71 -3.03
N LEU A 186 7.54 -26.54 -4.33
CA LEU A 186 6.97 -27.52 -5.26
C LEU A 186 7.81 -28.79 -5.29
N LEU A 187 9.13 -28.69 -5.38
CA LEU A 187 10.03 -29.83 -5.37
C LEU A 187 9.93 -30.64 -4.06
N VAL A 188 9.83 -29.95 -2.90
CA VAL A 188 9.66 -30.59 -1.60
C VAL A 188 8.35 -31.39 -1.53
N LEU A 189 7.28 -30.94 -2.22
CA LEU A 189 6.01 -31.66 -2.27
C LEU A 189 6.09 -33.00 -3.02
N PHE A 190 7.05 -33.14 -3.95
CA PHE A 190 7.27 -34.38 -4.72
C PHE A 190 8.26 -35.32 -4.06
N ILE A 191 8.92 -34.94 -2.96
CA ILE A 191 9.76 -35.86 -2.20
C ILE A 191 8.83 -36.81 -1.49
N PRO A 192 8.87 -38.13 -1.81
CA PRO A 192 8.06 -39.12 -1.12
C PRO A 192 8.43 -39.13 0.36
N ASP A 193 7.41 -39.01 1.20
CA ASP A 193 7.56 -39.10 2.65
C ASP A 193 8.06 -40.51 3.01
N ARG A 194 9.37 -40.67 3.20
CA ARG A 194 9.95 -41.90 3.71
C ARG A 194 9.56 -41.99 5.17
N ARG A 195 8.30 -42.40 5.44
CA ARG A 195 7.90 -42.83 6.77
C ARG A 195 8.88 -43.91 7.21
N ARG A 196 9.63 -43.64 8.26
CA ARG A 196 10.45 -44.68 8.92
C ARG A 196 9.50 -45.72 9.45
N PRO A 197 9.65 -47.00 9.06
CA PRO A 197 8.81 -48.08 9.58
C PRO A 197 9.13 -48.50 11.03
N ALA A 198 9.87 -47.62 11.77
CA ALA A 198 10.37 -47.97 13.11
C ALA A 198 9.38 -47.72 14.25
N ASP A 199 8.29 -46.99 14.01
CA ASP A 199 7.38 -46.64 15.11
C ASP A 199 6.22 -47.64 15.27
N GLU A 200 6.01 -48.54 14.31
CA GLU A 200 4.92 -49.52 14.37
C GLU A 200 5.30 -50.81 15.13
N GLU A 201 6.60 -51.08 15.26
CA GLU A 201 7.09 -52.31 15.91
C GLU A 201 7.14 -52.22 17.47
N ILE A 202 7.19 -51.00 18.00
CA ILE A 202 7.24 -50.75 19.45
C ILE A 202 5.85 -50.92 20.09
N ASP A 203 4.78 -50.56 19.36
CA ASP A 203 3.41 -50.59 19.89
C ASP A 203 2.82 -52.02 19.92
N SER A 204 3.27 -52.90 19.01
CA SER A 204 2.83 -54.29 19.00
C SER A 204 3.51 -55.15 20.08
N SER A 205 4.74 -54.81 20.52
CA SER A 205 5.47 -55.50 21.59
C SER A 205 4.90 -55.15 22.95
N ALA A 206 4.50 -53.90 23.18
CA ALA A 206 3.86 -53.45 24.42
C ALA A 206 2.45 -54.06 24.65
N ALA A 207 1.73 -54.31 23.54
CA ALA A 207 0.41 -54.93 23.60
C ALA A 207 0.47 -56.45 23.91
N ALA A 208 1.56 -57.12 23.53
CA ALA A 208 1.75 -58.57 23.78
C ALA A 208 2.15 -58.89 25.23
N GLU A 209 2.85 -57.96 25.90
CA GLU A 209 3.33 -58.17 27.27
C GLU A 209 2.23 -58.01 28.34
N ASN A 210 1.10 -57.40 28.00
CA ASN A 210 -0.03 -57.20 28.93
C ASN A 210 -1.07 -58.34 28.92
N LEU A 211 -0.84 -59.47 28.20
CA LEU A 211 -1.79 -60.54 28.03
C LEU A 211 -1.36 -61.83 28.73
N GLU A 212 -0.56 -61.79 29.79
CA GLU A 212 -0.38 -62.98 30.69
C GLU A 212 -1.55 -63.08 31.65
N PRO A 213 -2.35 -64.14 31.56
CA PRO A 213 -3.48 -64.35 32.45
C PRO A 213 -3.02 -64.89 33.81
N GLY A 214 -3.54 -64.29 34.86
CA GLY A 214 -3.47 -64.56 36.26
C GLY A 214 -3.10 -65.96 36.72
N ARG A 215 -2.13 -66.04 37.58
CA ARG A 215 -2.02 -67.10 38.54
C ARG A 215 -2.85 -66.77 39.77
N LEU A 216 -3.98 -67.44 39.86
CA LEU A 216 -4.65 -67.76 41.11
C LEU A 216 -3.78 -68.71 41.90
N ALA A 217 -3.41 -68.39 43.14
CA ALA A 217 -3.01 -69.28 44.15
C ALA A 217 -3.43 -68.73 45.51
N LEU A 218 -4.43 -69.40 46.10
CA LEU A 218 -4.66 -69.80 47.52
C LEU A 218 -4.30 -68.74 48.59
#